data_899d93689de3a7521931b2ed718699fa
#
_entry.id   899d93689de3a7521931b2ed718699fa
#
_cell.length_a   1.000
_cell.length_b   1.000
_cell.length_c   1.000
_cell.angle_alpha   90.00
_cell.angle_beta   90.00
_cell.angle_gamma   90.00
#
_symmetry.space_group_name_H-M   'P 1'
#
loop_
_entity.id
_entity.type
_entity.pdbx_description
1 polymer ?
#
loop_
_entity_poly.entity_id
_entity_poly.type
_entity_poly.pdbx_seq_one_letter_code
_entity_poly.pdbx_strand_id
1 'polypeptide(L)'
;MKTVAIIYHSRQGHTQFIAQQIQIGVLSHHNIKADLLNAEDLIERPEILIQYDGLIWGSPTYLGGVSSKLKQLMDATGPLWKKQSFKGKLAAGFTVSSLPAGDKQSTLISIFTFC
;
A
#
# COMPACT_ATOMS: atom_id res chain seq x y z
N MET A 1 11.59 -14.41 11.18
CA MET A 1 10.44 -13.48 11.32
C MET A 1 10.09 -12.88 9.98
N LYS A 2 8.83 -12.87 9.63
CA LYS A 2 8.36 -12.22 8.41
C LYS A 2 8.03 -10.75 8.68
N THR A 3 8.30 -9.89 7.70
CA THR A 3 8.04 -8.45 7.83
C THR A 3 7.08 -7.99 6.74
N VAL A 4 6.12 -7.15 7.14
CA VAL A 4 5.09 -6.63 6.25
C VAL A 4 5.12 -5.10 6.33
N ALA A 5 5.08 -4.45 5.17
CA ALA A 5 4.90 -3.00 5.08
C ALA A 5 3.46 -2.70 4.71
N ILE A 6 2.82 -1.82 5.46
CA ILE A 6 1.49 -1.32 5.15
C ILE A 6 1.68 0.10 4.65
N ILE A 7 1.59 0.27 3.33
CA ILE A 7 1.85 1.54 2.66
C ILE A 7 0.51 2.23 2.41
N TYR A 8 0.36 3.45 2.89
CA TYR A 8 -0.90 4.16 2.77
C TYR A 8 -0.68 5.63 2.41
N HIS A 9 -1.70 6.24 1.84
CA HIS A 9 -1.80 7.68 1.70
C HIS A 9 -3.17 8.10 2.23
N SER A 10 -3.21 9.17 3.02
CA SER A 10 -4.45 9.63 3.63
C SER A 10 -4.46 11.15 3.71
N ARG A 11 -5.57 11.77 3.29
CA ARG A 11 -5.75 13.22 3.43
C ARG A 11 -6.52 13.58 4.68
N GLN A 12 -7.52 12.78 5.05
CA GLN A 12 -8.44 13.07 6.15
C GLN A 12 -8.31 12.09 7.31
N GLY A 13 -7.33 11.21 7.26
CA GLY A 13 -7.07 10.25 8.32
C GLY A 13 -7.88 8.95 8.25
N HIS A 14 -8.83 8.81 7.33
CA HIS A 14 -9.66 7.61 7.25
C HIS A 14 -8.85 6.40 6.76
N THR A 15 -8.06 6.58 5.73
CA THR A 15 -7.20 5.51 5.22
C THR A 15 -6.15 5.13 6.26
N GLN A 16 -5.60 6.12 6.96
CA GLN A 16 -4.64 5.89 8.03
C GLN A 16 -5.26 5.06 9.16
N PHE A 17 -6.49 5.37 9.54
CA PHE A 17 -7.19 4.61 10.58
C PHE A 17 -7.34 3.14 10.18
N ILE A 18 -7.78 2.87 8.95
CA ILE A 18 -7.90 1.50 8.45
C ILE A 18 -6.54 0.81 8.40
N ALA A 19 -5.50 1.51 7.95
CA ALA A 19 -4.14 0.97 7.94
C ALA A 19 -3.68 0.57 9.33
N GLN A 20 -3.99 1.38 10.35
CA GLN A 20 -3.68 1.06 11.74
C GLN A 20 -4.40 -0.20 12.21
N GLN A 21 -5.68 -0.39 11.83
CA GLN A 21 -6.43 -1.58 12.17
C GLN A 21 -5.84 -2.83 11.50
N ILE A 22 -5.41 -2.70 10.26
CA ILE A 22 -4.73 -3.79 9.55
C ILE A 22 -3.42 -4.14 10.25
N GLN A 23 -2.67 -3.14 10.68
CA GLN A 23 -1.43 -3.38 11.43
C GLN A 23 -1.69 -4.18 12.70
N ILE A 24 -2.72 -3.82 13.45
CA ILE A 24 -3.09 -4.55 14.67
C ILE A 24 -3.40 -6.00 14.34
N GLY A 25 -4.16 -6.24 13.27
CA GLY A 25 -4.50 -7.59 12.83
C GLY A 25 -3.27 -8.41 12.44
N VAL A 26 -2.34 -7.81 11.72
CA VAL A 26 -1.10 -8.49 11.32
C VAL A 26 -0.25 -8.80 12.54
N LEU A 27 -0.11 -7.87 13.47
CA LEU A 27 0.70 -8.05 14.67
C LEU A 27 0.12 -9.07 15.64
N SER A 28 -1.16 -9.46 15.49
CA SER A 28 -1.77 -10.50 16.30
C SER A 28 -1.23 -11.90 15.94
N HIS A 29 -0.58 -12.03 14.80
CA HIS A 29 0.03 -13.28 14.37
C HIS A 29 1.45 -13.41 14.93
N HIS A 30 1.79 -14.62 15.33
CA HIS A 30 3.10 -14.90 15.89
C HIS A 30 4.20 -14.80 14.82
N ASN A 31 5.33 -14.19 15.17
CA ASN A 31 6.51 -14.05 14.29
C ASN A 31 6.29 -13.18 13.05
N ILE A 32 5.35 -12.23 13.11
CA ILE A 32 5.17 -11.25 12.04
C ILE A 32 5.36 -9.85 12.60
N LYS A 33 6.15 -9.04 11.90
CA LYS A 33 6.34 -7.63 12.21
C LYS A 33 5.64 -6.81 11.11
N ALA A 34 4.96 -5.74 11.49
CA ALA A 34 4.26 -4.87 10.56
C ALA A 34 4.61 -3.41 10.80
N ASP A 35 5.05 -2.73 9.76
CA ASP A 35 5.37 -1.31 9.81
C ASP A 35 4.37 -0.52 8.98
N LEU A 36 3.90 0.61 9.53
CA LEU A 36 3.06 1.57 8.82
C LEU A 36 3.97 2.58 8.12
N LEU A 37 3.80 2.73 6.80
CA LEU A 37 4.61 3.64 6.01
C LEU A 37 3.71 4.57 5.22
N ASN A 38 3.93 5.88 5.37
CA ASN A 38 3.22 6.88 4.58
C ASN A 38 3.85 6.94 3.18
N ALA A 39 3.01 6.86 2.15
CA ALA A 39 3.49 6.85 0.77
C ALA A 39 4.32 8.08 0.44
N GLU A 40 3.95 9.25 0.99
CA GLU A 40 4.69 10.49 0.71
C GLU A 40 6.15 10.40 1.15
N ASP A 41 6.43 9.68 2.24
CA ASP A 41 7.78 9.54 2.76
C ASP A 41 8.62 8.56 1.95
N LEU A 42 7.98 7.73 1.12
CA LEU A 42 8.66 6.70 0.35
C LEU A 42 8.99 7.11 -1.08
N ILE A 43 8.40 8.20 -1.56
CA ILE A 43 8.55 8.60 -2.97
C ILE A 43 10.02 8.78 -3.34
N GLU A 44 10.82 9.35 -2.44
CA GLU A 44 12.25 9.56 -2.67
C GLU A 44 13.10 8.34 -2.34
N ARG A 45 12.55 7.38 -1.59
CA ARG A 45 13.29 6.19 -1.15
C ARG A 45 12.45 4.92 -1.33
N PRO A 46 11.99 4.62 -2.55
CA PRO A 46 11.14 3.44 -2.76
C PRO A 46 11.87 2.13 -2.47
N GLU A 47 13.19 2.13 -2.49
CA GLU A 47 14.01 0.95 -2.23
C GLU A 47 13.86 0.41 -0.80
N ILE A 48 13.33 1.21 0.12
CA ILE A 48 13.04 0.73 1.48
C ILE A 48 12.09 -0.47 1.44
N LEU A 49 11.20 -0.53 0.43
CA LEU A 49 10.22 -1.61 0.32
C LEU A 49 10.83 -2.97 0.01
N ILE A 50 12.06 -3.01 -0.50
CA ILE A 50 12.72 -4.27 -0.86
C ILE A 50 12.94 -5.17 0.36
N GLN A 51 13.13 -4.57 1.53
CA GLN A 51 13.44 -5.34 2.75
C GLN A 51 12.24 -6.08 3.34
N TYR A 52 11.03 -5.84 2.85
CA TYR A 52 9.82 -6.45 3.38
C TYR A 52 9.43 -7.70 2.60
N ASP A 53 8.89 -8.69 3.31
CA ASP A 53 8.40 -9.94 2.70
C ASP A 53 7.03 -9.77 2.05
N GLY A 54 6.22 -8.84 2.58
CA GLY A 54 4.88 -8.57 2.07
C GLY A 54 4.60 -7.08 2.03
N LEU A 55 3.80 -6.66 1.07
CA LEU A 55 3.42 -5.26 0.87
C LEU A 55 1.90 -5.16 0.82
N ILE A 56 1.33 -4.30 1.66
CA ILE A 56 -0.11 -4.00 1.66
C ILE A 56 -0.26 -2.53 1.26
N TRP A 57 -0.98 -2.28 0.17
CA TRP A 57 -1.14 -0.94 -0.39
C TRP A 57 -2.53 -0.41 -0.09
N GLY A 58 -2.61 0.80 0.48
CA GLY A 58 -3.89 1.42 0.82
C GLY A 58 -4.01 2.83 0.27
N SER A 59 -5.16 3.15 -0.31
CA SER A 59 -5.43 4.44 -0.92
C SER A 59 -6.90 4.81 -0.73
N PRO A 60 -7.22 6.10 -0.48
CA PRO A 60 -8.57 6.55 -0.73
C PRO A 60 -8.88 6.48 -2.22
N THR A 61 -10.16 6.34 -2.56
CA THR A 61 -10.60 6.38 -3.95
C THR A 61 -10.97 7.80 -4.32
N TYR A 62 -10.29 8.35 -5.33
CA TYR A 62 -10.57 9.67 -5.89
C TYR A 62 -10.91 9.51 -7.37
N LEU A 63 -12.11 9.92 -7.77
CA LEU A 63 -12.54 9.88 -9.17
C LEU A 63 -12.26 8.52 -9.82
N GLY A 64 -12.53 7.45 -9.08
CA GLY A 64 -12.39 6.09 -9.59
C GLY A 64 -10.98 5.53 -9.63
N GLY A 65 -10.03 6.14 -8.92
CA GLY A 65 -8.65 5.66 -8.96
C GLY A 65 -7.89 5.87 -7.66
N VAL A 66 -6.65 5.43 -7.64
CA VAL A 66 -5.76 5.63 -6.50
C VAL A 66 -5.42 7.11 -6.34
N SER A 67 -5.02 7.53 -5.13
CA SER A 67 -4.59 8.91 -4.90
C SER A 67 -3.34 9.23 -5.73
N SER A 68 -3.16 10.51 -6.05
CA SER A 68 -2.00 10.96 -6.83
C SER A 68 -0.69 10.65 -6.13
N LYS A 69 -0.64 10.77 -4.81
CA LYS A 69 0.59 10.49 -4.05
C LYS A 69 0.95 9.01 -4.06
N LEU A 70 -0.05 8.13 -3.95
CA LEU A 70 0.22 6.70 -4.05
C LEU A 70 0.65 6.33 -5.47
N LYS A 71 0.01 6.90 -6.49
CA LYS A 71 0.41 6.69 -7.89
C LYS A 71 1.84 7.17 -8.12
N GLN A 72 2.22 8.29 -7.53
CA GLN A 72 3.57 8.82 -7.63
C GLN A 72 4.59 7.84 -7.04
N LEU A 73 4.27 7.23 -5.90
CA LEU A 73 5.12 6.19 -5.33
C LEU A 73 5.21 4.97 -6.24
N MET A 74 4.08 4.53 -6.79
CA MET A 74 4.06 3.41 -7.74
C MET A 74 4.98 3.67 -8.93
N ASP A 75 4.94 4.89 -9.48
CA ASP A 75 5.80 5.27 -10.58
C ASP A 75 7.27 5.29 -10.17
N ALA A 76 7.56 5.71 -8.94
CA ALA A 76 8.93 5.75 -8.41
C ALA A 76 9.54 4.35 -8.25
N THR A 77 8.72 3.30 -8.16
CA THR A 77 9.22 1.92 -8.05
C THR A 77 9.61 1.30 -9.40
N GLY A 78 9.42 2.03 -10.51
CA GLY A 78 9.70 1.51 -11.85
C GLY A 78 11.08 0.89 -12.01
N PRO A 79 12.19 1.56 -11.59
CA PRO A 79 13.52 0.96 -11.68
C PRO A 79 13.65 -0.34 -10.90
N LEU A 80 12.97 -0.47 -9.76
CA LEU A 80 12.98 -1.69 -8.96
C LEU A 80 12.25 -2.82 -9.67
N TRP A 81 11.19 -2.52 -10.39
CA TRP A 81 10.46 -3.49 -11.19
C TRP A 81 11.34 -4.06 -12.29
N LYS A 82 12.13 -3.21 -12.97
CA LYS A 82 13.06 -3.66 -14.02
C LYS A 82 14.09 -4.63 -13.46
N LYS A 83 14.49 -4.45 -12.21
CA LYS A 83 15.45 -5.34 -11.54
C LYS A 83 14.79 -6.54 -10.90
N GLN A 84 13.46 -6.68 -11.03
CA GLN A 84 12.67 -7.74 -10.38
C GLN A 84 12.88 -7.79 -8.86
N SER A 85 13.15 -6.64 -8.23
CA SER A 85 13.41 -6.55 -6.79
C SER A 85 12.22 -6.99 -5.93
N PHE A 86 11.01 -6.93 -6.49
CA PHE A 86 9.78 -7.33 -5.77
C PHE A 86 9.31 -8.74 -6.10
N LYS A 87 10.08 -9.48 -6.90
CA LYS A 87 9.69 -10.84 -7.27
C LYS A 87 9.62 -11.73 -6.03
N GLY A 88 8.54 -12.49 -5.93
CA GLY A 88 8.35 -13.40 -4.81
C GLY A 88 7.72 -12.78 -3.57
N LYS A 89 7.47 -11.46 -3.55
CA LYS A 89 6.82 -10.82 -2.42
C LYS A 89 5.31 -10.98 -2.51
N LEU A 90 4.67 -11.15 -1.34
CA LEU A 90 3.22 -11.14 -1.26
C LEU A 90 2.70 -9.71 -1.35
N ALA A 91 1.54 -9.54 -1.96
CA ALA A 91 0.94 -8.23 -2.12
C ALA A 91 -0.56 -8.26 -1.86
N ALA A 92 -1.08 -7.19 -1.29
CA ALA A 92 -2.51 -7.00 -1.05
C ALA A 92 -2.84 -5.52 -1.16
N GLY A 93 -4.12 -5.20 -1.27
CA GLY A 93 -4.56 -3.82 -1.36
C GLY A 93 -5.87 -3.57 -0.63
N PHE A 94 -6.07 -2.33 -0.20
CA PHE A 94 -7.35 -1.89 0.36
C PHE A 94 -7.63 -0.46 -0.08
N THR A 95 -8.90 -0.09 -0.03
CA THR A 95 -9.31 1.27 -0.36
C THR A 95 -10.47 1.73 0.51
N VAL A 96 -10.60 3.05 0.64
CA VAL A 96 -11.67 3.71 1.40
C VAL A 96 -12.33 4.72 0.48
N SER A 97 -13.65 4.83 0.57
CA SER A 97 -14.43 5.76 -0.25
C SER A 97 -15.51 6.41 0.62
N SER A 98 -15.90 7.63 0.28
CA SER A 98 -17.01 8.31 0.94
C SER A 98 -18.38 7.74 0.55
N LEU A 99 -18.46 6.99 -0.55
CA LEU A 99 -19.69 6.37 -1.03
C LEU A 99 -19.65 4.87 -0.78
N PRO A 100 -20.75 4.26 -0.28
CA PRO A 100 -20.74 2.82 0.06
C PRO A 100 -20.39 1.90 -1.10
N ALA A 101 -20.82 2.25 -2.31
CA ALA A 101 -20.57 1.44 -3.52
C ALA A 101 -19.77 2.21 -4.55
N GLY A 102 -19.01 3.24 -4.13
CA GLY A 102 -18.31 4.10 -5.06
C GLY A 102 -17.23 3.38 -5.86
N ASP A 103 -16.37 4.15 -6.51
CA ASP A 103 -15.41 3.70 -7.50
C ASP A 103 -14.25 2.87 -6.91
N LYS A 104 -14.48 2.20 -5.78
CA LYS A 104 -13.47 1.41 -5.07
C LYS A 104 -12.92 0.28 -5.94
N GLN A 105 -13.78 -0.32 -6.77
CA GLN A 105 -13.35 -1.41 -7.63
C GLN A 105 -12.23 -0.97 -8.58
N SER A 106 -12.35 0.21 -9.17
CA SER A 106 -11.30 0.73 -10.05
C SER A 106 -9.99 0.94 -9.32
N THR A 107 -10.04 1.44 -8.09
CA THR A 107 -8.85 1.62 -7.26
C THR A 107 -8.19 0.27 -6.95
N LEU A 108 -8.98 -0.71 -6.56
CA LEU A 108 -8.46 -2.06 -6.27
C LEU A 108 -7.87 -2.71 -7.50
N ILE A 109 -8.51 -2.55 -8.67
CA ILE A 109 -7.98 -3.08 -9.92
C ILE A 109 -6.65 -2.41 -10.26
N SER A 110 -6.53 -1.09 -10.05
CA SER A 110 -5.27 -0.38 -10.27
C SER A 110 -4.16 -0.92 -9.39
N ILE A 111 -4.44 -1.19 -8.11
CA ILE A 111 -3.46 -1.77 -7.19
C ILE A 111 -3.07 -3.18 -7.64
N PHE A 112 -4.02 -4.02 -8.00
CA PHE A 112 -3.73 -5.36 -8.48
C PHE A 112 -2.90 -5.36 -9.75
N THR A 113 -3.22 -4.47 -10.69
CA THR A 113 -2.47 -4.36 -11.94
C THR A 113 -1.02 -3.97 -11.67
N PHE A 114 -0.80 -3.06 -10.71
CA PHE A 114 0.54 -2.65 -10.30
C PHE A 114 1.29 -3.82 -9.64
N CYS A 115 0.63 -4.54 -8.74
CA CYS A 115 1.23 -5.67 -8.07
C CYS A 115 1.32 -6.89 -9.00
#